data_bc8399617831fe2fb5762c3d0b53f3b8
#
_entry.id   bc8399617831fe2fb5762c3d0b53f3b8
#
_cell.length_a   1.000
_cell.length_b   1.000
_cell.length_c   1.000
_cell.angle_alpha   90.00
_cell.angle_beta   90.00
_cell.angle_gamma   90.00
#
_symmetry.space_group_name_H-M   'P 1'
#
loop_
_entity.id
_entity.type
_entity.pdbx_description
1 polymer ?
#
loop_
_entity_poly.entity_id
_entity_poly.type
_entity_poly.pdbx_seq_one_letter_code
_entity_poly.pdbx_strand_id
1 'polypeptide(L)'
;VSSGFVSVEMQDQVESGQEIVVMNAAGVMCVNEKSPKQLKWIEVTITFCNVDPELFNLVTGSTLVLNDAASPQAVGFQTRTSNYAAGAFGLEVWTNMSGASCVTVGTFSLVPYGYFLLPNVVEGTVGDLKIENSNVSFTVSGRTKQGTNWGTGPKNVLANMTTGASEKLLVALPSDTHRHLQWTYLAPPAPSCGCAS
;
A
#
# COMPACT_ATOMS: atom_id res chain seq x y z
N VAL A 1 5.86 -11.29 -3.99
CA VAL A 1 6.54 -9.99 -4.16
C VAL A 1 6.68 -9.70 -5.66
N SER A 2 6.17 -8.56 -6.11
CA SER A 2 6.23 -8.16 -7.53
C SER A 2 7.21 -6.99 -7.71
N SER A 3 8.06 -7.08 -8.71
CA SER A 3 8.91 -5.97 -9.19
C SER A 3 8.33 -5.28 -10.44
N GLY A 4 7.18 -5.75 -10.92
CA GLY A 4 6.57 -5.28 -12.18
C GLY A 4 5.62 -4.08 -12.03
N PHE A 5 5.72 -3.29 -10.96
CA PHE A 5 4.95 -2.05 -10.87
C PHE A 5 5.71 -0.87 -11.51
N VAL A 6 4.96 0.04 -12.10
CA VAL A 6 5.47 1.28 -12.69
C VAL A 6 5.37 2.43 -11.72
N SER A 7 4.21 2.59 -11.09
CA SER A 7 3.95 3.66 -10.11
C SER A 7 2.95 3.21 -9.07
N VAL A 8 3.05 3.83 -7.89
CA VAL A 8 2.04 3.79 -6.83
C VAL A 8 1.71 5.24 -6.49
N GLU A 9 0.47 5.62 -6.71
CA GLU A 9 -0.05 6.95 -6.41
C GLU A 9 -0.94 6.87 -5.17
N MET A 10 -0.82 7.86 -4.29
CA MET A 10 -1.56 7.94 -3.05
C MET A 10 -2.18 9.31 -2.92
N GLN A 11 -3.50 9.39 -2.79
CA GLN A 11 -4.22 10.65 -2.65
C GLN A 11 -5.03 10.68 -1.36
N ASP A 12 -4.72 11.63 -0.48
CA ASP A 12 -5.41 11.80 0.79
C ASP A 12 -6.80 12.39 0.56
N GLN A 13 -7.83 11.67 1.00
CA GLN A 13 -9.22 12.12 0.98
C GLN A 13 -9.58 12.64 2.36
N VAL A 14 -9.84 13.95 2.45
CA VAL A 14 -10.10 14.64 3.72
C VAL A 14 -11.52 15.16 3.80
N GLU A 15 -12.12 15.06 4.98
CA GLU A 15 -13.37 15.75 5.30
C GLU A 15 -13.07 17.18 5.73
N SER A 16 -13.76 18.13 5.11
CA SER A 16 -13.69 19.52 5.55
C SER A 16 -14.37 19.66 6.90
N GLY A 17 -13.67 20.29 7.85
CA GLY A 17 -14.29 20.57 9.15
C GLY A 17 -15.52 21.46 8.99
N GLN A 18 -16.52 21.20 9.84
CA GLN A 18 -17.73 22.02 9.90
C GLN A 18 -17.39 23.42 10.41
N GLU A 19 -17.90 24.43 9.73
CA GLU A 19 -17.81 25.82 10.16
C GLU A 19 -19.07 26.21 10.94
N ILE A 20 -18.88 26.72 12.16
CA ILE A 20 -19.95 27.20 13.02
C ILE A 20 -19.85 28.72 13.07
N VAL A 21 -20.80 29.38 12.43
CA VAL A 21 -20.91 30.83 12.45
C VAL A 21 -22.19 31.22 13.17
N VAL A 22 -22.08 32.03 14.22
CA VAL A 22 -23.22 32.59 14.93
C VAL A 22 -23.17 34.11 14.84
N MET A 23 -24.28 34.70 14.38
CA MET A 23 -24.45 36.15 14.30
C MET A 23 -25.39 36.63 15.39
N ASN A 24 -25.14 37.81 15.92
CA ASN A 24 -26.06 38.47 16.85
C ASN A 24 -27.26 39.12 16.10
N ALA A 25 -28.21 39.64 16.83
CA ALA A 25 -29.40 40.29 16.27
C ALA A 25 -29.12 41.53 15.40
N ALA A 26 -27.92 42.09 15.52
CA ALA A 26 -27.45 43.22 14.68
C ALA A 26 -26.66 42.77 13.44
N GLY A 27 -26.58 41.45 13.15
CA GLY A 27 -25.85 40.91 12.02
C GLY A 27 -24.33 40.85 12.20
N VAL A 28 -23.84 41.03 13.42
CA VAL A 28 -22.41 40.97 13.73
C VAL A 28 -22.06 39.53 14.14
N MET A 29 -20.98 39.03 13.58
CA MET A 29 -20.46 37.67 13.89
C MET A 29 -19.98 37.58 15.34
N CYS A 30 -20.58 36.69 16.14
CA CYS A 30 -20.23 36.46 17.53
C CYS A 30 -19.33 35.24 17.72
N VAL A 31 -19.53 34.21 16.89
CA VAL A 31 -18.76 32.96 16.91
C VAL A 31 -18.38 32.63 15.47
N ASN A 32 -17.11 32.30 15.28
CA ASN A 32 -16.60 31.74 14.04
C ASN A 32 -15.58 30.67 14.40
N GLU A 33 -16.04 29.44 14.47
CA GLU A 33 -15.19 28.28 14.74
C GLU A 33 -15.26 27.29 13.60
N LYS A 34 -14.12 26.71 13.26
CA LYS A 34 -14.01 25.69 12.22
C LYS A 34 -13.32 24.45 12.81
N SER A 35 -14.01 23.33 12.76
CA SER A 35 -13.41 22.05 13.13
C SER A 35 -12.23 21.71 12.24
N PRO A 36 -11.18 21.05 12.75
CA PRO A 36 -10.04 20.62 11.94
C PRO A 36 -10.48 19.61 10.87
N LYS A 37 -9.74 19.62 9.76
CA LYS A 37 -9.92 18.60 8.72
C LYS A 37 -9.55 17.22 9.26
N GLN A 38 -10.27 16.20 8.85
CA GLN A 38 -10.01 14.81 9.22
C GLN A 38 -9.72 13.98 7.98
N LEU A 39 -8.72 13.11 8.07
CA LEU A 39 -8.42 12.14 7.01
C LEU A 39 -9.50 11.05 7.03
N LYS A 40 -10.16 10.83 5.90
CA LYS A 40 -11.19 9.79 5.74
C LYS A 40 -10.54 8.47 5.30
N TRP A 41 -9.78 8.51 4.23
CA TRP A 41 -9.01 7.41 3.66
C TRP A 41 -7.94 7.95 2.71
N ILE A 42 -7.07 7.09 2.26
CA ILE A 42 -6.12 7.36 1.19
C ILE A 42 -6.57 6.52 -0.01
N GLU A 43 -6.78 7.16 -1.13
CA GLU A 43 -6.99 6.49 -2.40
C GLU A 43 -5.64 6.06 -2.96
N VAL A 44 -5.57 4.81 -3.41
CA VAL A 44 -4.33 4.19 -3.87
C VAL A 44 -4.54 3.71 -5.28
N THR A 45 -3.68 4.13 -6.20
CA THR A 45 -3.67 3.65 -7.58
C THR A 45 -2.31 3.06 -7.89
N ILE A 46 -2.27 1.81 -8.32
CA ILE A 46 -1.07 1.09 -8.66
C ILE A 46 -1.10 0.77 -10.16
N THR A 47 -0.06 1.18 -10.87
CA THR A 47 0.13 0.83 -12.28
C THR A 47 1.16 -0.27 -12.40
N PHE A 48 0.79 -1.35 -13.09
CA PHE A 48 1.64 -2.51 -13.34
C PHE A 48 2.01 -2.63 -14.82
N CYS A 49 3.20 -3.13 -15.10
CA CYS A 49 3.68 -3.48 -16.46
C CYS A 49 3.73 -4.99 -16.68
N ASN A 50 3.42 -5.79 -15.68
CA ASN A 50 3.37 -7.25 -15.78
C ASN A 50 2.21 -7.79 -14.97
N VAL A 51 1.53 -8.81 -15.49
CA VAL A 51 0.37 -9.42 -14.84
C VAL A 51 0.82 -10.63 -14.06
N ASP A 52 0.73 -10.53 -12.73
CA ASP A 52 0.78 -11.67 -11.82
C ASP A 52 -0.66 -12.05 -11.47
N PRO A 53 -1.19 -13.20 -11.96
CA PRO A 53 -2.57 -13.59 -11.72
C PRO A 53 -2.93 -13.76 -10.23
N GLU A 54 -1.99 -14.23 -9.42
CA GLU A 54 -2.22 -14.41 -7.98
C GLU A 54 -2.31 -13.07 -7.26
N LEU A 55 -1.43 -12.13 -7.58
CA LEU A 55 -1.49 -10.77 -7.05
C LEU A 55 -2.81 -10.10 -7.46
N PHE A 56 -3.23 -10.30 -8.70
CA PHE A 56 -4.47 -9.76 -9.21
C PHE A 56 -5.70 -10.32 -8.49
N ASN A 57 -5.72 -11.63 -8.25
CA ASN A 57 -6.76 -12.27 -7.42
C ASN A 57 -6.79 -11.70 -5.99
N LEU A 58 -5.62 -11.55 -5.36
CA LEU A 58 -5.51 -11.01 -4.00
C LEU A 58 -6.11 -9.59 -3.89
N VAL A 59 -5.81 -8.74 -4.86
CA VAL A 59 -6.19 -7.32 -4.83
C VAL A 59 -7.64 -7.11 -5.25
N THR A 60 -8.12 -7.84 -6.26
CA THR A 60 -9.43 -7.59 -6.87
C THR A 60 -10.50 -8.65 -6.54
N GLY A 61 -10.09 -9.80 -5.98
CA GLY A 61 -10.99 -10.94 -5.80
C GLY A 61 -11.37 -11.67 -7.10
N SER A 62 -10.71 -11.37 -8.22
CA SER A 62 -10.97 -12.03 -9.51
C SER A 62 -10.62 -13.52 -9.45
N THR A 63 -11.43 -14.36 -10.09
CA THR A 63 -11.22 -15.81 -10.10
C THR A 63 -9.97 -16.18 -10.92
N LEU A 64 -9.10 -17.01 -10.37
CA LEU A 64 -7.94 -17.52 -11.07
C LEU A 64 -8.32 -18.51 -12.18
N VAL A 65 -7.56 -18.50 -13.26
CA VAL A 65 -7.52 -19.55 -14.28
C VAL A 65 -6.28 -20.38 -14.03
N LEU A 66 -6.46 -21.67 -13.82
CA LEU A 66 -5.39 -22.61 -13.54
C LEU A 66 -5.03 -23.42 -14.78
N ASN A 67 -3.78 -23.86 -14.89
CA ASN A 67 -3.33 -24.80 -15.89
C ASN A 67 -3.71 -26.25 -15.47
N ASP A 68 -3.46 -27.21 -16.36
CA ASP A 68 -3.75 -28.63 -16.17
C ASP A 68 -2.58 -29.47 -15.59
N ALA A 69 -1.60 -28.80 -14.99
CA ALA A 69 -0.47 -29.50 -14.36
C ALA A 69 -0.91 -30.31 -13.15
N ALA A 70 -0.13 -31.31 -12.75
CA ALA A 70 -0.37 -32.12 -11.56
C ALA A 70 -0.41 -31.28 -10.27
N SER A 71 0.31 -30.15 -10.26
CA SER A 71 0.17 -29.06 -9.28
C SER A 71 -0.27 -27.82 -10.04
N PRO A 72 -1.59 -27.54 -10.10
CA PRO A 72 -2.12 -26.45 -10.92
C PRO A 72 -1.54 -25.10 -10.51
N GLN A 73 -1.11 -24.29 -11.48
CA GLN A 73 -0.58 -22.95 -11.29
C GLN A 73 -1.51 -21.93 -11.93
N ALA A 74 -1.55 -20.75 -11.37
CA ALA A 74 -2.32 -19.64 -11.93
C ALA A 74 -1.68 -19.16 -13.23
N VAL A 75 -2.45 -19.20 -14.33
CA VAL A 75 -2.02 -18.76 -15.66
C VAL A 75 -2.83 -17.56 -16.15
N GLY A 76 -3.82 -17.14 -15.40
CA GLY A 76 -4.67 -16.01 -15.76
C GLY A 76 -5.75 -15.75 -14.71
N PHE A 77 -6.64 -14.83 -15.02
CA PHE A 77 -7.78 -14.48 -14.18
C PHE A 77 -9.03 -14.24 -15.04
N GLN A 78 -10.20 -14.34 -14.41
CA GLN A 78 -11.50 -14.10 -15.03
C GLN A 78 -12.23 -12.99 -14.30
N THR A 79 -12.71 -12.01 -15.03
CA THR A 79 -13.62 -11.00 -14.52
C THR A 79 -15.06 -11.49 -14.70
N ARG A 80 -15.84 -11.55 -13.61
CA ARG A 80 -17.23 -12.01 -13.61
C ARG A 80 -18.16 -10.88 -13.17
N THR A 81 -19.42 -10.95 -13.59
CA THR A 81 -20.47 -10.01 -13.19
C THR A 81 -20.84 -10.12 -11.70
N SER A 82 -20.57 -11.28 -11.08
CA SER A 82 -20.84 -11.52 -9.67
C SER A 82 -19.71 -10.96 -8.80
N ASN A 83 -20.11 -10.13 -7.89
CA ASN A 83 -19.39 -9.57 -6.73
C ASN A 83 -17.86 -9.59 -6.75
N TYR A 84 -17.28 -8.43 -6.89
CA TYR A 84 -15.92 -8.17 -6.45
C TYR A 84 -15.86 -8.28 -4.92
N ALA A 85 -15.62 -9.47 -4.41
CA ALA A 85 -15.32 -9.67 -3.01
C ALA A 85 -13.80 -9.52 -2.81
N ALA A 86 -13.27 -8.34 -3.10
CA ALA A 86 -11.88 -8.05 -2.79
C ALA A 86 -11.68 -8.14 -1.27
N GLY A 87 -10.74 -8.97 -0.84
CA GLY A 87 -10.30 -9.01 0.54
C GLY A 87 -9.60 -7.72 0.94
N ALA A 88 -9.31 -7.58 2.22
CA ALA A 88 -8.38 -6.58 2.69
C ALA A 88 -6.95 -7.09 2.57
N PHE A 89 -6.02 -6.24 2.14
CA PHE A 89 -4.60 -6.59 2.05
C PHE A 89 -3.72 -5.45 2.57
N GLY A 90 -2.52 -5.79 3.01
CA GLY A 90 -1.47 -4.82 3.30
C GLY A 90 -0.62 -4.59 2.05
N LEU A 91 -0.32 -3.35 1.76
CA LEU A 91 0.58 -2.97 0.67
C LEU A 91 1.88 -2.42 1.24
N GLU A 92 2.97 -3.08 0.91
CA GLU A 92 4.33 -2.64 1.25
C GLU A 92 5.06 -2.24 -0.03
N VAL A 93 5.68 -1.07 -0.03
CA VAL A 93 6.44 -0.53 -1.17
C VAL A 93 7.82 -0.10 -0.70
N TRP A 94 8.85 -0.52 -1.41
CA TRP A 94 10.23 -0.05 -1.23
C TRP A 94 10.65 0.81 -2.40
N THR A 95 11.37 1.88 -2.10
CA THR A 95 11.95 2.75 -3.11
C THR A 95 13.43 2.97 -2.82
N ASN A 96 14.23 3.07 -3.86
CA ASN A 96 15.61 3.51 -3.70
C ASN A 96 15.64 4.99 -3.29
N MET A 97 16.53 5.32 -2.37
CA MET A 97 16.75 6.70 -1.96
C MET A 97 17.90 7.30 -2.76
N SER A 98 17.56 8.17 -3.72
CA SER A 98 18.56 8.87 -4.51
C SER A 98 19.36 9.86 -3.64
N GLY A 99 20.69 9.81 -3.74
CA GLY A 99 21.60 10.71 -3.01
C GLY A 99 21.81 10.38 -1.54
N ALA A 100 21.21 9.31 -1.02
CA ALA A 100 21.49 8.87 0.33
C ALA A 100 22.85 8.16 0.41
N SER A 101 23.67 8.58 1.38
CA SER A 101 24.96 7.92 1.64
C SER A 101 24.75 6.59 2.34
N CYS A 102 25.58 5.60 1.99
CA CYS A 102 25.63 4.36 2.77
C CYS A 102 26.06 4.67 4.22
N VAL A 103 25.40 4.01 5.15
CA VAL A 103 25.78 4.07 6.57
C VAL A 103 26.60 2.83 6.88
N THR A 104 27.79 3.02 7.44
CA THR A 104 28.64 1.92 7.91
C THR A 104 28.37 1.66 9.39
N VAL A 105 27.95 0.47 9.72
CA VAL A 105 27.72 0.02 11.10
C VAL A 105 28.62 -1.19 11.34
N GLY A 106 29.67 -0.99 12.11
CA GLY A 106 30.69 -2.02 12.27
C GLY A 106 31.35 -2.37 10.92
N THR A 107 31.18 -3.61 10.48
CA THR A 107 31.66 -4.11 9.17
C THR A 107 30.58 -4.07 8.07
N PHE A 108 29.36 -3.64 8.39
CA PHE A 108 28.24 -3.63 7.47
C PHE A 108 28.13 -2.27 6.76
N SER A 109 28.00 -2.31 5.44
CA SER A 109 27.61 -1.15 4.63
C SER A 109 26.12 -1.27 4.32
N LEU A 110 25.33 -0.37 4.88
CA LEU A 110 23.88 -0.38 4.78
C LEU A 110 23.41 0.70 3.79
N VAL A 111 22.64 0.29 2.79
CA VAL A 111 22.03 1.21 1.83
C VAL A 111 20.62 1.55 2.32
N PRO A 112 20.27 2.84 2.46
CA PRO A 112 18.94 3.22 2.89
C PRO A 112 17.91 3.05 1.74
N TYR A 113 16.73 2.57 2.12
CA TYR A 113 15.54 2.48 1.28
C TYR A 113 14.40 3.26 1.92
N GLY A 114 13.54 3.86 1.10
CA GLY A 114 12.24 4.35 1.55
C GLY A 114 11.28 3.17 1.67
N TYR A 115 10.64 3.02 2.81
CA TYR A 115 9.64 2.00 3.09
C TYR A 115 8.29 2.65 3.35
N PHE A 116 7.28 2.22 2.60
CA PHE A 116 5.91 2.68 2.69
C PHE A 116 5.02 1.48 2.99
N LEU A 117 4.21 1.59 4.03
CA LEU A 117 3.24 0.57 4.40
C LEU A 117 1.85 1.18 4.46
N LEU A 118 0.93 0.61 3.71
CA LEU A 118 -0.51 0.82 3.83
C LEU A 118 -1.11 -0.43 4.49
N PRO A 119 -1.40 -0.38 5.79
CA PRO A 119 -1.69 -1.59 6.57
C PRO A 119 -2.99 -2.28 6.16
N ASN A 120 -3.94 -1.55 5.60
CA ASN A 120 -5.26 -2.08 5.26
C ASN A 120 -5.82 -1.38 4.03
N VAL A 121 -5.66 -1.99 2.87
CA VAL A 121 -6.23 -1.55 1.60
C VAL A 121 -7.40 -2.46 1.27
N VAL A 122 -8.53 -1.85 0.91
CA VAL A 122 -9.79 -2.54 0.61
C VAL A 122 -10.35 -2.05 -0.72
N GLU A 123 -11.35 -2.76 -1.22
CA GLU A 123 -12.10 -2.38 -2.43
C GLU A 123 -11.20 -2.27 -3.67
N GLY A 124 -10.27 -3.21 -3.82
CA GLY A 124 -9.42 -3.27 -5.00
C GLY A 124 -10.25 -3.47 -6.27
N THR A 125 -10.17 -2.53 -7.19
CA THR A 125 -10.84 -2.58 -8.48
C THR A 125 -9.83 -2.48 -9.61
N VAL A 126 -10.13 -3.16 -10.72
CA VAL A 126 -9.34 -3.03 -11.94
C VAL A 126 -9.76 -1.76 -12.65
N GLY A 127 -8.80 -0.91 -12.95
CA GLY A 127 -8.97 0.23 -13.83
C GLY A 127 -8.78 -0.16 -15.30
N ASP A 128 -8.23 0.78 -16.07
CA ASP A 128 -8.02 0.56 -17.49
C ASP A 128 -6.95 -0.51 -17.75
N LEU A 129 -7.30 -1.48 -18.61
CA LEU A 129 -6.38 -2.44 -19.17
C LEU A 129 -5.98 -1.97 -20.56
N LYS A 130 -4.72 -1.61 -20.74
CA LYS A 130 -4.17 -1.17 -22.03
C LYS A 130 -3.25 -2.24 -22.60
N ILE A 131 -3.58 -2.71 -23.80
CA ILE A 131 -2.79 -3.69 -24.54
C ILE A 131 -2.13 -2.96 -25.72
N GLU A 132 -0.82 -2.89 -25.72
CA GLU A 132 -0.01 -2.31 -26.79
C GLU A 132 0.85 -3.38 -27.45
N ASN A 133 1.45 -3.07 -28.59
CA ASN A 133 2.13 -4.03 -29.48
C ASN A 133 3.26 -4.86 -28.80
N SER A 134 3.78 -4.42 -27.66
CA SER A 134 4.86 -5.11 -26.94
C SER A 134 4.70 -5.09 -25.42
N ASN A 135 3.61 -4.51 -24.90
CA ASN A 135 3.42 -4.34 -23.49
C ASN A 135 1.95 -4.36 -23.10
N VAL A 136 1.68 -4.93 -21.91
CA VAL A 136 0.36 -4.86 -21.28
C VAL A 136 0.54 -4.06 -19.99
N SER A 137 -0.18 -2.96 -19.85
CA SER A 137 -0.25 -2.21 -18.61
C SER A 137 -1.68 -2.21 -18.07
N PHE A 138 -1.82 -2.24 -16.77
CA PHE A 138 -3.11 -2.15 -16.10
C PHE A 138 -2.97 -1.40 -14.80
N THR A 139 -4.06 -0.80 -14.39
CA THR A 139 -4.15 -0.09 -13.13
C THR A 139 -5.07 -0.83 -12.17
N VAL A 140 -4.74 -0.77 -10.90
CA VAL A 140 -5.57 -1.25 -9.80
C VAL A 140 -5.76 -0.10 -8.84
N SER A 141 -7.00 0.20 -8.50
CA SER A 141 -7.34 1.24 -7.53
C SER A 141 -7.98 0.61 -6.30
N GLY A 142 -7.70 1.18 -5.14
CA GLY A 142 -8.28 0.78 -3.86
C GLY A 142 -8.25 1.94 -2.89
N ARG A 143 -8.77 1.75 -1.70
CA ARG A 143 -8.72 2.75 -0.64
C ARG A 143 -8.25 2.15 0.68
N THR A 144 -7.63 2.96 1.52
CA THR A 144 -7.25 2.52 2.87
C THR A 144 -8.45 2.55 3.82
N LYS A 145 -8.43 1.65 4.78
CA LYS A 145 -9.40 1.57 5.87
C LYS A 145 -8.68 1.47 7.21
N GLN A 146 -9.24 2.08 8.24
CA GLN A 146 -8.79 1.88 9.63
C GLN A 146 -9.10 0.45 10.11
N GLY A 147 -8.49 0.05 11.22
CA GLY A 147 -8.83 -1.21 11.88
C GLY A 147 -7.86 -2.34 11.58
N THR A 148 -6.58 -2.08 11.68
CA THR A 148 -5.55 -3.14 11.58
C THR A 148 -4.98 -3.47 12.94
N ASN A 149 -4.77 -4.76 13.19
CA ASN A 149 -4.07 -5.27 14.38
C ASN A 149 -2.69 -5.86 13.98
N TRP A 150 -1.95 -5.14 13.13
CA TRP A 150 -0.64 -5.61 12.69
C TRP A 150 0.41 -5.61 13.80
N GLY A 151 0.15 -4.92 14.91
CA GLY A 151 1.09 -4.81 16.01
C GLY A 151 2.41 -4.16 15.53
N THR A 152 3.52 -4.85 15.76
CA THR A 152 4.86 -4.39 15.32
C THR A 152 5.17 -4.70 13.86
N GLY A 153 4.18 -5.10 13.09
CA GLY A 153 4.27 -5.36 11.65
C GLY A 153 4.35 -6.83 11.29
N PRO A 154 3.94 -7.19 10.05
CA PRO A 154 3.95 -8.57 9.56
C PRO A 154 5.35 -9.05 9.21
N LYS A 155 6.23 -8.12 8.82
CA LYS A 155 7.60 -8.41 8.40
C LYS A 155 8.59 -7.56 9.19
N ASN A 156 9.82 -8.05 9.26
CA ASN A 156 10.92 -7.31 9.87
C ASN A 156 11.40 -6.25 8.88
N VAL A 157 11.20 -4.99 9.20
CA VAL A 157 11.51 -3.84 8.33
C VAL A 157 12.54 -2.89 8.95
N LEU A 158 12.99 -3.16 10.16
CA LEU A 158 14.11 -2.46 10.80
C LEU A 158 15.39 -3.27 10.67
N ALA A 159 16.50 -2.59 10.51
CA ALA A 159 17.81 -3.20 10.65
C ALA A 159 18.34 -2.95 12.06
N ASN A 160 18.76 -4.01 12.74
CA ASN A 160 19.52 -3.88 13.97
C ASN A 160 20.85 -3.19 13.66
N MET A 161 21.06 -2.03 14.25
CA MET A 161 22.25 -1.21 13.96
C MET A 161 23.55 -1.80 14.51
N THR A 162 23.47 -2.86 15.33
CA THR A 162 24.66 -3.56 15.86
C THR A 162 25.00 -4.79 15.05
N THR A 163 24.00 -5.55 14.61
CA THR A 163 24.19 -6.87 13.97
C THR A 163 23.83 -6.86 12.49
N GLY A 164 23.14 -5.84 11.98
CA GLY A 164 22.58 -5.79 10.63
C GLY A 164 21.36 -6.73 10.43
N ALA A 165 20.96 -7.47 11.46
CA ALA A 165 19.83 -8.39 11.35
C ALA A 165 18.50 -7.64 11.21
N SER A 166 17.54 -8.27 10.53
CA SER A 166 16.20 -7.71 10.40
C SER A 166 15.39 -7.83 11.69
N GLU A 167 14.73 -6.76 12.07
CA GLU A 167 13.90 -6.68 13.28
C GLU A 167 12.53 -6.08 12.96
N LYS A 168 11.56 -6.37 13.83
CA LYS A 168 10.22 -5.77 13.77
C LYS A 168 10.26 -4.29 14.14
N LEU A 169 9.16 -3.57 13.87
CA LEU A 169 8.99 -2.20 14.34
C LEU A 169 9.15 -2.15 15.87
N LEU A 170 9.81 -1.08 16.35
CA LEU A 170 9.99 -0.87 17.79
C LEU A 170 8.68 -0.58 18.51
N VAL A 171 7.74 0.05 17.81
CA VAL A 171 6.43 0.43 18.33
C VAL A 171 5.35 -0.15 17.43
N ALA A 172 4.30 -0.69 18.05
CA ALA A 172 3.16 -1.20 17.31
C ALA A 172 2.45 -0.07 16.54
N LEU A 173 1.98 -0.39 15.33
CA LEU A 173 1.19 0.54 14.54
C LEU A 173 -0.16 0.79 15.21
N PRO A 174 -0.56 2.04 15.45
CA PRO A 174 -1.90 2.36 15.90
C PRO A 174 -2.97 1.83 14.95
N SER A 175 -4.12 1.44 15.49
CA SER A 175 -5.23 0.87 14.70
C SER A 175 -5.85 1.84 13.71
N ASP A 176 -5.66 3.14 13.90
CA ASP A 176 -6.12 4.22 13.03
C ASP A 176 -5.09 4.64 11.96
N THR A 177 -3.98 3.91 11.86
CA THR A 177 -2.93 4.19 10.87
C THR A 177 -3.42 3.84 9.47
N HIS A 178 -3.48 4.84 8.58
CA HIS A 178 -3.73 4.66 7.15
C HIS A 178 -2.45 4.44 6.35
N ARG A 179 -1.36 5.09 6.75
CA ARG A 179 -0.06 5.05 6.06
C ARG A 179 1.05 5.17 7.08
N HIS A 180 2.05 4.30 6.95
CA HIS A 180 3.30 4.38 7.71
C HIS A 180 4.47 4.55 6.74
N LEU A 181 5.31 5.53 7.00
CA LEU A 181 6.51 5.81 6.21
C LEU A 181 7.71 5.82 7.13
N GLN A 182 8.76 5.15 6.69
CA GLN A 182 10.06 5.20 7.36
C GLN A 182 11.20 4.95 6.39
N TRP A 183 12.39 5.21 6.83
CA TRP A 183 13.60 4.71 6.18
C TRP A 183 13.93 3.34 6.76
N THR A 184 14.42 2.46 5.92
CA THR A 184 14.94 1.15 6.32
C THR A 184 16.27 0.88 5.64
N TYR A 185 17.13 0.14 6.30
CA TYR A 185 18.36 -0.35 5.70
C TYR A 185 18.25 -1.79 5.20
N LEU A 186 17.05 -2.36 5.25
CA LEU A 186 16.78 -3.68 4.70
C LEU A 186 16.39 -3.56 3.24
N ALA A 187 17.03 -4.35 2.41
CA ALA A 187 16.66 -4.46 1.02
C ALA A 187 15.24 -5.04 0.86
N PRO A 188 14.51 -4.64 -0.20
CA PRO A 188 13.24 -5.27 -0.50
C PRO A 188 13.41 -6.79 -0.66
N PRO A 189 12.40 -7.57 -0.28
CA PRO A 189 12.41 -9.01 -0.52
C PRO A 189 12.60 -9.31 -2.01
N ALA A 190 13.33 -10.37 -2.32
CA ALA A 190 13.50 -10.79 -3.71
C ALA A 190 12.14 -11.08 -4.35
N PRO A 191 11.93 -10.68 -5.62
CA PRO A 191 10.73 -11.04 -6.35
C PRO A 191 10.55 -12.56 -6.38
N SER A 192 9.33 -13.02 -6.11
CA SER A 192 8.97 -14.44 -6.19
C SER A 192 7.65 -14.56 -6.94
N CYS A 193 7.50 -15.63 -7.71
CA CYS A 193 6.19 -16.00 -8.24
C CYS A 193 5.37 -16.60 -7.10
N GLY A 194 4.11 -16.15 -6.96
CA GLY A 194 3.21 -16.58 -5.90
C GLY A 194 3.23 -15.71 -4.64
N CYS A 195 2.32 -16.02 -3.72
CA CYS A 195 2.23 -15.31 -2.44
C CYS A 195 3.47 -15.60 -1.58
N ALA A 196 4.08 -14.55 -1.05
CA ALA A 196 5.11 -14.70 -0.04
C ALA A 196 4.48 -15.29 1.24
N SER A 197 4.92 -16.46 1.62
CA SER A 197 4.55 -17.14 2.88
C SER A 197 5.16 -16.43 4.09
#